data_c6581b012582465fc38a70a701fc7b11
#
_entry.id   c6581b012582465fc38a70a701fc7b11
#
_cell.length_a   1.000
_cell.length_b   1.000
_cell.length_c   1.000
_cell.angle_alpha   90.00
_cell.angle_beta   90.00
_cell.angle_gamma   90.00
#
_symmetry.space_group_name_H-M   'P 1'
#
loop_
_entity.id
_entity.type
_entity.pdbx_description
1 polymer ?
#
loop_
_entity_poly.entity_id
_entity_poly.type
_entity_poly.pdbx_seq_one_letter_code
_entity_poly.pdbx_strand_id
1 'polypeptide(L)'
;MKTLLIHGHLIIDDYRQFLDGSLLVDDKYILEVYPQYVELDDVSVVDLKGKLVFPKFLDLGILDEYQMVVDPLDNIKTDKKIMLGNSKAYLDEVHIEYDGYYDLFNNMTGFSVERFGLVNGAFNDDRYVELDSSLDETILSVVYRLKRKDRIILIGNIEEGIRKMYKLGANFNELLMMSSLNAYRLFGLDKQRGSLIKGKSSAIEVIGDLDV
;
A
#
# COMPACT_ATOMS: atom_id res chain seq x y z
N MET A 1 23.96 2.98 -12.41
CA MET A 1 24.65 1.65 -12.21
C MET A 1 23.58 0.57 -12.24
N LYS A 2 23.88 -0.64 -12.79
CA LYS A 2 22.90 -1.73 -12.78
C LYS A 2 23.13 -2.62 -11.57
N THR A 3 22.06 -2.98 -10.88
CA THR A 3 22.08 -3.88 -9.73
C THR A 3 21.11 -5.03 -9.95
N LEU A 4 21.59 -6.25 -9.75
CA LEU A 4 20.78 -7.46 -9.76
C LEU A 4 20.48 -7.86 -8.31
N LEU A 5 19.21 -7.83 -7.96
CA LEU A 5 18.70 -8.33 -6.68
C LEU A 5 18.30 -9.78 -6.90
N ILE A 6 18.85 -10.70 -6.11
CA ILE A 6 18.64 -12.15 -6.25
C ILE A 6 17.99 -12.75 -5.01
N HIS A 7 17.39 -13.92 -5.17
CA HIS A 7 16.75 -14.66 -4.08
C HIS A 7 15.72 -13.84 -3.32
N GLY A 8 14.87 -13.09 -4.05
CA GLY A 8 13.78 -12.32 -3.46
C GLY A 8 12.43 -13.01 -3.64
N HIS A 9 11.58 -12.94 -2.61
CA HIS A 9 10.16 -13.21 -2.79
C HIS A 9 9.51 -11.94 -3.35
N LEU A 10 9.41 -11.87 -4.68
CA LEU A 10 8.96 -10.68 -5.40
C LEU A 10 7.44 -10.66 -5.49
N ILE A 11 6.80 -9.64 -4.93
CA ILE A 11 5.37 -9.39 -5.08
C ILE A 11 5.19 -8.44 -6.26
N ILE A 12 4.81 -8.99 -7.41
CA ILE A 12 4.92 -8.30 -8.71
C ILE A 12 3.79 -7.29 -8.92
N ASP A 13 2.56 -7.76 -8.77
CA ASP A 13 1.33 -6.98 -8.97
C ASP A 13 0.15 -7.61 -8.22
N ASP A 14 -1.07 -7.22 -8.53
CA ASP A 14 -2.29 -7.67 -7.87
C ASP A 14 -2.66 -9.15 -8.10
N TYR A 15 -1.86 -9.90 -8.90
CA TYR A 15 -2.12 -11.32 -9.18
C TYR A 15 -0.87 -12.20 -9.35
N ARG A 16 0.36 -11.60 -9.39
CA ARG A 16 1.61 -12.36 -9.62
C ARG A 16 2.59 -12.17 -8.48
N GLN A 17 3.31 -13.25 -8.16
CA GLN A 17 4.45 -13.25 -7.26
C GLN A 17 5.47 -14.31 -7.70
N PHE A 18 6.73 -14.11 -7.34
CA PHE A 18 7.82 -15.05 -7.62
C PHE A 18 8.57 -15.35 -6.31
N LEU A 19 8.56 -16.60 -5.85
CA LEU A 19 9.08 -17.00 -4.54
C LEU A 19 10.61 -16.88 -4.42
N ASP A 20 11.34 -17.08 -5.52
CA ASP A 20 12.80 -17.00 -5.58
C ASP A 20 13.22 -16.24 -6.85
N GLY A 21 12.62 -15.08 -7.03
CA GLY A 21 12.82 -14.24 -8.20
C GLY A 21 14.08 -13.40 -8.14
N SER A 22 14.45 -12.85 -9.31
CA SER A 22 15.50 -11.85 -9.44
C SER A 22 14.99 -10.58 -10.11
N LEU A 23 15.53 -9.44 -9.71
CA LEU A 23 15.11 -8.12 -10.19
C LEU A 23 16.34 -7.35 -10.63
N LEU A 24 16.43 -7.03 -11.91
CA LEU A 24 17.46 -6.16 -12.46
C LEU A 24 16.95 -4.71 -12.46
N VAL A 25 17.66 -3.83 -11.78
CA VAL A 25 17.30 -2.41 -11.67
C VAL A 25 18.49 -1.50 -12.04
N ASP A 26 18.16 -0.28 -12.42
CA ASP A 26 19.09 0.85 -12.39
C ASP A 26 18.61 1.92 -11.40
N ASP A 27 19.23 3.10 -11.42
CA ASP A 27 18.92 4.20 -10.49
C ASP A 27 17.47 4.73 -10.61
N LYS A 28 16.75 4.39 -11.70
CA LYS A 28 15.43 4.93 -11.99
C LYS A 28 14.38 3.87 -12.28
N TYR A 29 14.76 2.79 -12.95
CA TYR A 29 13.81 1.86 -13.55
C TYR A 29 14.13 0.41 -13.26
N ILE A 30 13.07 -0.40 -13.22
CA ILE A 30 13.15 -1.85 -13.31
C ILE A 30 13.49 -2.20 -14.77
N LEU A 31 14.64 -2.81 -14.99
CA LEU A 31 15.12 -3.18 -16.31
C LEU A 31 14.59 -4.55 -16.75
N GLU A 32 14.54 -5.49 -15.80
CA GLU A 32 14.00 -6.84 -16.06
C GLU A 32 13.56 -7.50 -14.75
N VAL A 33 12.59 -8.42 -14.84
CA VAL A 33 12.07 -9.22 -13.72
C VAL A 33 12.13 -10.69 -14.12
N TYR A 34 12.81 -11.49 -13.33
CA TYR A 34 12.99 -12.91 -13.58
C TYR A 34 12.22 -13.73 -12.55
N PRO A 35 11.46 -14.77 -12.97
CA PRO A 35 10.67 -15.60 -12.07
C PRO A 35 11.53 -16.53 -11.19
N GLN A 36 12.83 -16.61 -11.45
CA GLN A 36 13.79 -17.44 -10.76
C GLN A 36 15.15 -16.74 -10.65
N TYR A 37 16.05 -17.34 -9.89
CA TYR A 37 17.45 -16.92 -9.84
C TYR A 37 18.08 -16.88 -11.23
N VAL A 38 18.87 -15.82 -11.50
CA VAL A 38 19.70 -15.67 -12.71
C VAL A 38 21.08 -15.13 -12.33
N GLU A 39 22.06 -15.46 -13.14
CA GLU A 39 23.39 -14.84 -13.09
C GLU A 39 23.57 -13.90 -14.28
N LEU A 40 24.12 -12.73 -14.04
CA LEU A 40 24.42 -11.73 -15.07
C LEU A 40 25.82 -11.19 -14.85
N ASP A 41 26.57 -11.02 -15.95
CA ASP A 41 27.87 -10.37 -15.93
C ASP A 41 27.73 -8.84 -15.87
N ASP A 42 28.77 -8.18 -15.37
CA ASP A 42 28.91 -6.72 -15.33
C ASP A 42 27.80 -5.96 -14.58
N VAL A 43 27.25 -6.57 -13.54
CA VAL A 43 26.26 -5.95 -12.63
C VAL A 43 26.69 -6.11 -11.16
N SER A 44 26.27 -5.16 -10.32
CA SER A 44 26.35 -5.34 -8.87
C SER A 44 25.27 -6.34 -8.41
N VAL A 45 25.62 -7.25 -7.52
CA VAL A 45 24.67 -8.28 -7.02
C VAL A 45 24.36 -8.04 -5.55
N VAL A 46 23.09 -8.12 -5.20
CA VAL A 46 22.60 -8.08 -3.82
C VAL A 46 21.70 -9.29 -3.58
N ASP A 47 22.10 -10.12 -2.62
CA ASP A 47 21.32 -11.27 -2.19
C ASP A 47 20.28 -10.87 -1.14
N LEU A 48 19.02 -11.05 -1.48
CA LEU A 48 17.88 -10.68 -0.63
C LEU A 48 17.51 -11.75 0.39
N LYS A 49 18.08 -12.97 0.26
CA LYS A 49 17.93 -14.08 1.23
C LYS A 49 16.47 -14.42 1.54
N GLY A 50 15.65 -14.48 0.52
CA GLY A 50 14.23 -14.81 0.64
C GLY A 50 13.33 -13.70 1.17
N LYS A 51 13.85 -12.49 1.39
CA LYS A 51 13.03 -11.37 1.88
C LYS A 51 11.95 -11.00 0.88
N LEU A 52 10.84 -10.47 1.42
CA LEU A 52 9.73 -9.94 0.63
C LEU A 52 10.13 -8.62 -0.03
N VAL A 53 9.81 -8.50 -1.32
CA VAL A 53 10.07 -7.30 -2.10
C VAL A 53 8.77 -6.76 -2.64
N PHE A 54 8.45 -5.55 -2.23
CA PHE A 54 7.31 -4.77 -2.69
C PHE A 54 7.77 -3.58 -3.52
N PRO A 55 6.93 -3.04 -4.43
CA PRO A 55 7.14 -1.69 -4.93
C PRO A 55 7.08 -0.70 -3.77
N LYS A 56 7.70 0.46 -3.94
CA LYS A 56 7.72 1.53 -2.93
C LYS A 56 6.31 1.83 -2.42
N PHE A 57 6.14 1.87 -1.10
CA PHE A 57 4.90 2.28 -0.47
C PHE A 57 4.65 3.77 -0.71
N LEU A 58 3.38 4.12 -0.81
CA LEU A 58 2.94 5.51 -0.85
C LEU A 58 2.00 5.74 0.33
N ASP A 59 2.52 6.36 1.38
CA ASP A 59 1.77 6.72 2.56
C ASP A 59 1.06 8.06 2.36
N LEU A 60 -0.26 8.04 2.26
CA LEU A 60 -1.08 9.23 2.09
C LEU A 60 -1.40 9.91 3.43
N GLY A 61 -1.16 9.22 4.54
CA GLY A 61 -1.39 9.73 5.89
C GLY A 61 -0.23 10.54 6.46
N ILE A 62 0.98 10.36 5.89
CA ILE A 62 2.20 11.08 6.28
C ILE A 62 2.76 11.74 5.02
N LEU A 63 2.06 12.75 4.53
CA LEU A 63 2.59 13.59 3.46
C LEU A 63 3.47 14.65 4.12
N ASP A 64 4.77 14.56 3.94
CA ASP A 64 5.67 15.65 4.29
C ASP A 64 5.55 16.81 3.27
N GLU A 65 6.11 17.96 3.60
CA GLU A 65 6.07 19.14 2.71
C GLU A 65 6.62 18.84 1.31
N TYR A 66 7.57 17.92 1.22
CA TYR A 66 8.17 17.53 -0.06
C TYR A 66 7.20 16.70 -0.91
N GLN A 67 6.48 15.77 -0.32
CA GLN A 67 5.47 14.98 -1.03
C GLN A 67 4.30 15.86 -1.48
N MET A 68 3.91 16.82 -0.70
CA MET A 68 2.87 17.79 -1.08
C MET A 68 3.24 18.60 -2.33
N VAL A 69 4.50 18.95 -2.50
CA VAL A 69 4.98 19.69 -3.67
C VAL A 69 5.06 18.83 -4.92
N VAL A 70 5.38 17.54 -4.75
CA VAL A 70 5.62 16.61 -5.88
C VAL A 70 4.34 15.93 -6.35
N ASP A 71 3.46 15.59 -5.42
CA ASP A 71 2.19 14.93 -5.69
C ASP A 71 1.04 15.89 -5.33
N PRO A 72 0.57 16.71 -6.28
CA PRO A 72 -0.46 17.68 -5.99
C PRO A 72 -1.74 16.98 -5.52
N LEU A 73 -1.96 16.98 -4.21
CA LEU A 73 -3.23 16.59 -3.57
C LEU A 73 -4.42 17.39 -4.12
N ASP A 74 -4.16 18.54 -4.71
CA ASP A 74 -5.14 19.38 -5.39
C ASP A 74 -5.98 18.66 -6.45
N ASN A 75 -5.51 17.50 -6.94
CA ASN A 75 -6.24 16.67 -7.88
C ASN A 75 -7.04 15.54 -7.21
N ILE A 76 -6.92 15.36 -5.90
CA ILE A 76 -7.71 14.37 -5.18
C ILE A 76 -9.04 15.01 -4.81
N LYS A 77 -10.08 14.64 -5.54
CA LYS A 77 -11.42 14.97 -5.12
C LYS A 77 -11.78 14.13 -3.90
N THR A 78 -12.21 14.78 -2.85
CA THR A 78 -12.61 14.18 -1.58
C THR A 78 -13.73 13.15 -1.69
N ASP A 79 -14.51 13.22 -2.77
CA ASP A 79 -15.53 12.24 -3.11
C ASP A 79 -14.97 10.86 -3.51
N LYS A 80 -13.65 10.73 -3.72
CA LYS A 80 -12.99 9.47 -4.12
C LYS A 80 -12.54 8.60 -2.97
N LYS A 81 -12.49 9.11 -1.74
CA LYS A 81 -11.95 8.37 -0.60
C LYS A 81 -12.70 8.64 0.70
N ILE A 82 -12.63 7.66 1.59
CA ILE A 82 -13.05 7.74 2.98
C ILE A 82 -11.81 7.51 3.83
N MET A 83 -11.62 8.32 4.86
CA MET A 83 -10.49 8.17 5.77
C MET A 83 -10.91 7.51 7.08
N LEU A 84 -10.06 6.63 7.57
CA LEU A 84 -10.19 5.98 8.87
C LEU A 84 -8.84 6.06 9.60
N GLY A 85 -8.83 6.63 10.78
CA GLY A 85 -7.63 6.72 11.61
C GLY A 85 -7.22 8.15 11.95
N ASN A 86 -5.96 8.32 12.31
CA ASN A 86 -5.43 9.56 12.89
C ASN A 86 -4.95 10.60 11.86
N SER A 87 -5.06 10.31 10.58
CA SER A 87 -4.58 11.19 9.51
C SER A 87 -5.44 12.44 9.30
N LYS A 88 -6.59 12.54 10.00
CA LYS A 88 -7.51 13.68 9.94
C LYS A 88 -6.82 15.02 10.19
N ALA A 89 -5.99 15.10 11.24
CA ALA A 89 -5.34 16.35 11.63
C ALA A 89 -4.50 16.93 10.47
N TYR A 90 -3.79 16.05 9.76
CA TYR A 90 -2.98 16.45 8.61
C TYR A 90 -3.85 17.00 7.46
N LEU A 91 -4.97 16.35 7.17
CA LEU A 91 -5.88 16.80 6.10
C LEU A 91 -6.58 18.10 6.43
N ASP A 92 -6.89 18.34 7.70
CA ASP A 92 -7.44 19.61 8.14
C ASP A 92 -6.44 20.76 7.91
N GLU A 93 -5.14 20.52 8.11
CA GLU A 93 -4.09 21.48 7.83
C GLU A 93 -3.95 21.84 6.35
N VAL A 94 -4.15 20.89 5.47
CA VAL A 94 -4.07 21.09 4.01
C VAL A 94 -5.43 21.42 3.37
N HIS A 95 -6.45 21.65 4.19
CA HIS A 95 -7.81 22.02 3.75
C HIS A 95 -8.46 21.02 2.78
N ILE A 96 -8.20 19.74 2.96
CA ILE A 96 -8.86 18.67 2.20
C ILE A 96 -10.13 18.28 2.95
N GLU A 97 -11.27 18.41 2.29
CA GLU A 97 -12.54 17.89 2.81
C GLU A 97 -12.50 16.35 2.80
N TYR A 98 -13.04 15.72 3.80
CA TYR A 98 -13.14 14.26 3.92
C TYR A 98 -14.56 13.82 4.28
N ASP A 99 -14.84 12.56 4.07
CA ASP A 99 -16.17 12.00 4.33
C ASP A 99 -16.46 11.94 5.84
N GLY A 100 -17.62 12.42 6.26
CA GLY A 100 -18.04 12.43 7.67
C GLY A 100 -18.11 11.06 8.35
N TYR A 101 -18.08 9.97 7.59
CA TYR A 101 -17.98 8.61 8.16
C TYR A 101 -16.70 8.37 8.96
N TYR A 102 -15.65 9.15 8.69
CA TYR A 102 -14.45 9.18 9.49
C TYR A 102 -14.72 9.39 10.99
N ASP A 103 -15.57 10.34 11.33
CA ASP A 103 -15.89 10.66 12.73
C ASP A 103 -16.58 9.50 13.47
N LEU A 104 -17.30 8.65 12.74
CA LEU A 104 -17.90 7.45 13.33
C LEU A 104 -16.85 6.47 13.85
N PHE A 105 -15.73 6.31 13.16
CA PHE A 105 -14.66 5.40 13.56
C PHE A 105 -13.73 6.01 14.59
N ASN A 106 -13.35 7.27 14.44
CA ASN A 106 -12.43 7.94 15.36
C ASN A 106 -12.99 8.13 16.79
N ASN A 107 -14.28 8.37 16.90
CA ASN A 107 -14.94 8.60 18.18
C ASN A 107 -15.46 7.32 18.83
N MET A 108 -15.20 6.17 18.22
CA MET A 108 -15.67 4.89 18.74
C MET A 108 -14.79 4.39 19.89
N THR A 109 -15.30 4.40 21.09
CA THR A 109 -14.76 3.67 22.24
C THR A 109 -15.14 2.18 22.23
N GLY A 110 -15.93 1.76 21.25
CA GLY A 110 -16.36 0.38 21.02
C GLY A 110 -17.14 0.27 19.71
N PHE A 111 -16.93 -0.82 19.00
CA PHE A 111 -17.61 -1.14 17.76
C PHE A 111 -19.03 -1.65 18.08
N SER A 112 -20.08 -0.89 17.73
CA SER A 112 -21.45 -1.36 17.86
C SER A 112 -22.01 -1.85 16.52
N VAL A 113 -22.86 -2.86 16.55
CA VAL A 113 -23.53 -3.41 15.35
C VAL A 113 -24.35 -2.34 14.61
N GLU A 114 -24.95 -1.41 15.34
CA GLU A 114 -25.74 -0.31 14.77
C GLU A 114 -24.88 0.70 14.02
N ARG A 115 -23.76 1.11 14.60
CA ARG A 115 -22.79 1.99 13.95
C ARG A 115 -22.16 1.32 12.74
N PHE A 116 -21.87 0.04 12.86
CA PHE A 116 -21.39 -0.78 11.77
C PHE A 116 -22.36 -0.82 10.59
N GLY A 117 -23.66 -0.95 10.85
CA GLY A 117 -24.69 -0.93 9.82
C GLY A 117 -24.73 0.36 9.02
N LEU A 118 -24.51 1.52 9.68
CA LEU A 118 -24.42 2.82 9.01
C LEU A 118 -23.15 2.92 8.13
N VAL A 119 -22.04 2.45 8.63
CA VAL A 119 -20.75 2.50 7.91
C VAL A 119 -20.72 1.49 6.76
N ASN A 120 -21.37 0.34 6.91
CA ASN A 120 -21.44 -0.68 5.87
C ASN A 120 -22.00 -0.12 4.53
N GLY A 121 -22.95 0.79 4.58
CA GLY A 121 -23.45 1.47 3.40
C GLY A 121 -22.36 2.24 2.65
N ALA A 122 -21.44 2.88 3.35
CA ALA A 122 -20.33 3.61 2.76
C ALA A 122 -19.26 2.68 2.18
N PHE A 123 -19.10 1.47 2.72
CA PHE A 123 -18.11 0.50 2.21
C PHE A 123 -18.55 -0.23 0.93
N ASN A 124 -19.82 -0.17 0.57
CA ASN A 124 -20.34 -0.82 -0.64
C ASN A 124 -20.16 0.01 -1.92
N ASP A 125 -19.67 1.24 -1.82
CA ASP A 125 -19.38 2.08 -2.98
C ASP A 125 -17.97 1.86 -3.54
N ASP A 126 -17.63 2.54 -4.63
CA ASP A 126 -16.34 2.44 -5.31
C ASP A 126 -15.26 3.40 -4.75
N ARG A 127 -15.55 4.13 -3.68
CA ARG A 127 -14.56 5.01 -3.05
C ARG A 127 -13.42 4.21 -2.42
N TYR A 128 -12.23 4.80 -2.42
CA TYR A 128 -11.11 4.26 -1.65
C TYR A 128 -11.32 4.52 -0.16
N VAL A 129 -10.86 3.58 0.67
CA VAL A 129 -10.81 3.72 2.12
C VAL A 129 -9.34 3.79 2.52
N GLU A 130 -8.91 4.93 3.06
CA GLU A 130 -7.61 5.07 3.73
C GLU A 130 -7.73 4.52 5.14
N LEU A 131 -6.94 3.50 5.44
CA LEU A 131 -7.01 2.70 6.66
C LEU A 131 -5.71 2.86 7.45
N ASP A 132 -5.78 3.61 8.55
CA ASP A 132 -4.63 3.83 9.41
C ASP A 132 -4.22 2.53 10.12
N SER A 133 -2.96 2.15 9.98
CA SER A 133 -2.37 0.95 10.58
C SER A 133 -2.36 0.98 12.11
N SER A 134 -2.52 2.15 12.74
CA SER A 134 -2.64 2.28 14.20
C SER A 134 -4.00 1.85 14.75
N LEU A 135 -5.01 1.65 13.89
CA LEU A 135 -6.34 1.22 14.30
C LEU A 135 -6.33 -0.15 14.96
N ASP A 136 -7.34 -0.38 15.81
CA ASP A 136 -7.59 -1.66 16.44
C ASP A 136 -7.83 -2.77 15.40
N GLU A 137 -7.33 -3.98 15.69
CA GLU A 137 -7.44 -5.12 14.79
C GLU A 137 -8.90 -5.49 14.47
N THR A 138 -9.83 -5.19 15.38
CA THR A 138 -11.26 -5.42 15.13
C THR A 138 -11.77 -4.55 13.99
N ILE A 139 -11.39 -3.26 13.98
CA ILE A 139 -11.75 -2.32 12.92
C ILE A 139 -11.09 -2.73 11.60
N LEU A 140 -9.79 -3.03 11.64
CA LEU A 140 -9.06 -3.52 10.48
C LEU A 140 -9.73 -4.76 9.87
N SER A 141 -10.09 -5.74 10.72
CA SER A 141 -10.76 -6.97 10.30
C SER A 141 -12.11 -6.70 9.63
N VAL A 142 -12.89 -5.79 10.18
CA VAL A 142 -14.21 -5.43 9.63
C VAL A 142 -14.05 -4.79 8.25
N VAL A 143 -13.18 -3.80 8.12
CA VAL A 143 -12.92 -3.13 6.84
C VAL A 143 -12.38 -4.14 5.81
N TYR A 144 -11.43 -4.97 6.23
CA TYR A 144 -10.85 -6.00 5.36
C TYR A 144 -11.90 -6.99 4.84
N ARG A 145 -12.88 -7.38 5.65
CA ARG A 145 -13.94 -8.31 5.24
C ARG A 145 -14.97 -7.69 4.30
N LEU A 146 -15.29 -6.42 4.52
CA LEU A 146 -16.41 -5.76 3.84
C LEU A 146 -16.00 -4.98 2.60
N LYS A 147 -14.83 -4.33 2.64
CA LYS A 147 -14.36 -3.52 1.51
C LYS A 147 -13.64 -4.38 0.48
N ARG A 148 -13.82 -4.04 -0.78
CA ARG A 148 -13.02 -4.61 -1.88
C ARG A 148 -11.54 -4.30 -1.66
N LYS A 149 -10.67 -5.27 -1.86
CA LYS A 149 -9.22 -5.13 -1.58
C LYS A 149 -8.55 -4.09 -2.48
N ASP A 150 -9.05 -3.94 -3.72
CA ASP A 150 -8.60 -2.93 -4.67
C ASP A 150 -9.09 -1.49 -4.33
N ARG A 151 -9.73 -1.30 -3.17
CA ARG A 151 -10.21 -0.02 -2.65
C ARG A 151 -9.72 0.30 -1.23
N ILE A 152 -8.86 -0.52 -0.66
CA ILE A 152 -8.24 -0.26 0.65
C ILE A 152 -6.84 0.30 0.42
N ILE A 153 -6.50 1.38 1.12
CA ILE A 153 -5.16 1.99 1.13
C ILE A 153 -4.69 2.04 2.58
N LEU A 154 -3.59 1.36 2.89
CA LEU A 154 -2.94 1.46 4.20
C LEU A 154 -2.20 2.78 4.29
N ILE A 155 -2.34 3.45 5.45
CA ILE A 155 -1.65 4.69 5.78
C ILE A 155 -0.98 4.61 7.15
N GLY A 156 -0.08 5.54 7.44
CA GLY A 156 0.70 5.57 8.67
C GLY A 156 1.88 4.60 8.61
N ASN A 157 2.06 3.77 9.63
CA ASN A 157 3.09 2.74 9.60
C ASN A 157 2.67 1.57 8.67
N ILE A 158 2.92 1.71 7.37
CA ILE A 158 2.46 0.75 6.36
C ILE A 158 3.02 -0.65 6.61
N GLU A 159 4.29 -0.80 7.06
CA GLU A 159 4.85 -2.12 7.36
C GLU A 159 4.09 -2.80 8.51
N GLU A 160 3.75 -2.07 9.56
CA GLU A 160 2.90 -2.58 10.65
C GLU A 160 1.50 -2.96 10.14
N GLY A 161 0.93 -2.11 9.28
CA GLY A 161 -0.35 -2.39 8.62
C GLY A 161 -0.31 -3.69 7.81
N ILE A 162 0.75 -3.91 7.03
CA ILE A 162 0.97 -5.16 6.28
C ILE A 162 0.98 -6.36 7.23
N ARG A 163 1.73 -6.30 8.33
CA ARG A 163 1.81 -7.38 9.31
C ARG A 163 0.45 -7.69 9.95
N LYS A 164 -0.32 -6.66 10.33
CA LYS A 164 -1.67 -6.82 10.86
C LYS A 164 -2.62 -7.44 9.82
N MET A 165 -2.61 -6.94 8.59
CA MET A 165 -3.47 -7.45 7.52
C MET A 165 -3.11 -8.90 7.15
N TYR A 166 -1.83 -9.26 7.13
CA TYR A 166 -1.37 -10.63 6.92
C TYR A 166 -1.91 -11.58 8.00
N LYS A 167 -1.83 -11.20 9.28
CA LYS A 167 -2.43 -11.95 10.40
C LYS A 167 -3.95 -12.11 10.27
N LEU A 168 -4.62 -11.16 9.63
CA LEU A 168 -6.06 -11.23 9.33
C LEU A 168 -6.38 -12.08 8.10
N GLY A 169 -5.37 -12.64 7.42
CA GLY A 169 -5.51 -13.57 6.30
C GLY A 169 -5.36 -12.94 4.91
N ALA A 170 -4.87 -11.70 4.82
CA ALA A 170 -4.57 -11.10 3.54
C ALA A 170 -3.39 -11.84 2.85
N ASN A 171 -3.55 -12.15 1.57
CA ASN A 171 -2.46 -12.70 0.77
C ASN A 171 -1.50 -11.60 0.28
N PHE A 172 -0.32 -11.98 -0.22
CA PHE A 172 0.72 -11.03 -0.62
C PHE A 172 0.28 -10.06 -1.73
N ASN A 173 -0.55 -10.49 -2.66
CA ASN A 173 -1.05 -9.62 -3.72
C ASN A 173 -2.05 -8.59 -3.19
N GLU A 174 -2.89 -8.97 -2.23
CA GLU A 174 -3.78 -8.04 -1.51
C GLU A 174 -2.95 -7.03 -0.68
N LEU A 175 -1.88 -7.49 0.00
CA LEU A 175 -0.98 -6.62 0.74
C LEU A 175 -0.31 -5.60 -0.18
N LEU A 176 0.15 -6.02 -1.38
CA LEU A 176 0.70 -5.11 -2.38
C LEU A 176 -0.35 -4.07 -2.83
N MET A 177 -1.58 -4.50 -3.11
CA MET A 177 -2.64 -3.55 -3.48
C MET A 177 -2.83 -2.50 -2.39
N MET A 178 -3.00 -2.92 -1.14
CA MET A 178 -3.31 -2.04 -0.02
C MET A 178 -2.15 -1.12 0.39
N SER A 179 -0.90 -1.57 0.25
CA SER A 179 0.28 -0.80 0.69
C SER A 179 0.88 0.10 -0.40
N SER A 180 0.57 -0.15 -1.66
CA SER A 180 1.23 0.52 -2.78
C SER A 180 0.26 0.81 -3.94
N LEU A 181 -0.18 -0.22 -4.66
CA LEU A 181 -0.82 -0.09 -5.97
C LEU A 181 -2.10 0.76 -5.93
N ASN A 182 -2.93 0.61 -4.91
CA ASN A 182 -4.19 1.37 -4.79
C ASN A 182 -3.93 2.86 -4.60
N ALA A 183 -2.93 3.24 -3.81
CA ALA A 183 -2.54 4.63 -3.64
C ALA A 183 -2.06 5.21 -4.98
N TYR A 184 -1.20 4.50 -5.71
CA TYR A 184 -0.77 4.96 -7.04
C TYR A 184 -1.92 5.01 -8.06
N ARG A 185 -2.88 4.08 -8.01
CA ARG A 185 -4.10 4.12 -8.84
C ARG A 185 -4.96 5.34 -8.53
N LEU A 186 -5.12 5.69 -7.25
CA LEU A 186 -5.85 6.88 -6.83
C LEU A 186 -5.30 8.16 -7.49
N PHE A 187 -3.98 8.27 -7.61
CA PHE A 187 -3.30 9.39 -8.26
C PHE A 187 -3.13 9.25 -9.79
N GLY A 188 -3.47 8.11 -10.38
CA GLY A 188 -3.22 7.84 -11.80
C GLY A 188 -1.76 7.59 -12.16
N LEU A 189 -0.93 7.21 -11.17
CA LEU A 189 0.52 6.95 -11.31
C LEU A 189 0.85 5.45 -11.46
N ASP A 190 -0.14 4.58 -11.48
CA ASP A 190 0.03 3.13 -11.51
C ASP A 190 0.70 2.60 -12.78
N LYS A 191 0.72 3.39 -13.86
CA LYS A 191 1.50 3.08 -15.08
C LYS A 191 3.01 3.18 -14.87
N GLN A 192 3.45 3.96 -13.90
CA GLN A 192 4.86 4.26 -13.63
C GLN A 192 5.38 3.63 -12.34
N ARG A 193 4.51 3.33 -11.38
CA ARG A 193 4.85 2.89 -10.02
C ARG A 193 3.84 1.86 -9.52
N GLY A 194 4.03 1.36 -8.30
CA GLY A 194 3.05 0.52 -7.60
C GLY A 194 3.04 -0.96 -8.01
N SER A 195 3.97 -1.39 -8.86
CA SER A 195 4.18 -2.80 -9.18
C SER A 195 5.61 -3.04 -9.70
N LEU A 196 6.12 -4.27 -9.54
CA LEU A 196 7.47 -4.65 -9.95
C LEU A 196 7.46 -5.11 -11.42
N ILE A 197 7.25 -4.19 -12.33
CA ILE A 197 7.15 -4.47 -13.78
C ILE A 197 8.24 -3.70 -14.52
N LYS A 198 8.83 -4.34 -15.53
CA LYS A 198 9.81 -3.71 -16.42
C LYS A 198 9.35 -2.35 -16.92
N GLY A 199 10.23 -1.36 -16.83
CA GLY A 199 10.00 0.02 -17.21
C GLY A 199 9.34 0.90 -16.14
N LYS A 200 8.89 0.32 -15.02
CA LYS A 200 8.43 1.10 -13.86
C LYS A 200 9.59 1.51 -12.96
N SER A 201 9.29 2.38 -11.99
CA SER A 201 10.25 2.86 -11.00
C SER A 201 10.96 1.71 -10.28
N SER A 202 12.28 1.83 -10.11
CA SER A 202 13.13 0.93 -9.33
C SER A 202 13.02 1.13 -7.82
N ALA A 203 12.24 2.08 -7.36
CA ALA A 203 11.99 2.28 -5.94
C ALA A 203 11.19 1.10 -5.37
N ILE A 204 11.79 0.40 -4.41
CA ILE A 204 11.25 -0.82 -3.78
C ILE A 204 11.32 -0.73 -2.26
N GLU A 205 10.52 -1.56 -1.60
CA GLU A 205 10.62 -1.88 -0.17
C GLU A 205 11.02 -3.34 -0.01
N VAL A 206 11.96 -3.59 0.88
CA VAL A 206 12.41 -4.94 1.24
C VAL A 206 12.09 -5.16 2.70
N ILE A 207 11.18 -6.05 2.98
CA ILE A 207 10.75 -6.36 4.35
C ILE A 207 11.10 -7.79 4.73
N GLY A 208 11.32 -8.01 6.02
CA GLY A 208 11.59 -9.34 6.56
C GLY A 208 10.35 -10.22 6.60
N ASP A 209 10.49 -11.36 7.26
CA ASP A 209 9.41 -12.30 7.47
C ASP A 209 8.21 -11.62 8.16
N LEU A 210 6.99 -11.94 7.71
CA LEU A 210 5.76 -11.43 8.30
C LEU A 210 5.27 -12.24 9.51
N ASP A 211 5.81 -13.45 9.69
CA ASP A 211 5.42 -14.35 10.78
C ASP A 211 6.16 -14.07 12.11
N VAL A 212 6.98 -13.01 12.16
CA VAL A 212 7.78 -12.63 13.35
C VAL A 212 7.09 -11.55 14.15
#